data_4db0d3018cf2876efcc64e5028aa525a
#
_entry.id   4db0d3018cf2876efcc64e5028aa525a
#
_cell.length_a   1.000
_cell.length_b   1.000
_cell.length_c   1.000
_cell.angle_alpha   90.00
_cell.angle_beta   90.00
_cell.angle_gamma   90.00
#
_symmetry.space_group_name_H-M   'P 1'
#
loop_
_entity.id
_entity.type
_entity.pdbx_description
1 polymer ?
#
loop_
_entity_poly.entity_id
_entity_poly.type
_entity_poly.pdbx_seq_one_letter_code
_entity_poly.pdbx_strand_id
1 'polypeptide(L)'
;MRMIEVGIDSIRVSLMSQHRIVILKDVDSDRFLPIWIGPYEAEAITASLQQIEVSRPLTHDLLRNVLNSLGAEVLRVNITELRDDVFFARIIMRVNGQELEIDSRPSDALALSVRAHVPIYVSEGVMQEAASVPEDELESDELSEQSDERLDVYKDFVESLDLDDMETSGGDAEE
;
A
#
# COMPACT_ATOMS: atom_id res chain seq x y z
N MET A 1 19.31 -6.54 -16.56
CA MET A 1 18.00 -6.03 -16.16
C MET A 1 18.24 -4.79 -15.32
N ARG A 2 17.64 -3.65 -15.67
CA ARG A 2 17.80 -2.42 -14.89
C ARG A 2 16.91 -2.52 -13.65
N MET A 3 17.48 -2.20 -12.50
CA MET A 3 16.78 -2.17 -11.22
C MET A 3 16.65 -0.72 -10.74
N ILE A 4 15.50 -0.37 -10.24
CA ILE A 4 15.15 0.95 -9.71
C ILE A 4 15.07 0.85 -8.21
N GLU A 5 15.77 1.71 -7.50
CA GLU A 5 15.67 1.79 -6.05
C GLU A 5 14.35 2.47 -5.65
N VAL A 6 13.67 1.89 -4.67
CA VAL A 6 12.39 2.40 -4.18
C VAL A 6 12.38 2.44 -2.66
N GLY A 7 11.58 3.35 -2.11
CA GLY A 7 11.23 3.39 -0.69
C GLY A 7 9.78 3.03 -0.45
N ILE A 8 9.45 2.55 0.75
CA ILE A 8 8.05 2.41 1.16
C ILE A 8 7.54 3.82 1.51
N ASP A 9 6.62 4.34 0.69
CA ASP A 9 5.97 5.63 0.91
C ASP A 9 4.89 5.51 1.98
N SER A 10 3.96 4.61 1.78
CA SER A 10 2.81 4.46 2.67
C SER A 10 2.19 3.07 2.58
N ILE A 11 1.38 2.73 3.61
CA ILE A 11 0.49 1.57 3.59
C ILE A 11 -0.93 2.10 3.70
N ARG A 12 -1.77 1.77 2.72
CA ARG A 12 -3.16 2.23 2.63
C ARG A 12 -4.13 1.07 2.85
N VAL A 13 -5.29 1.42 3.40
CA VAL A 13 -6.40 0.48 3.59
C VAL A 13 -7.45 0.80 2.54
N SER A 14 -7.85 -0.19 1.75
CA SER A 14 -9.01 -0.05 0.89
C SER A 14 -10.28 -0.09 1.76
N LEU A 15 -11.06 0.98 1.75
CA LEU A 15 -12.31 1.05 2.52
C LEU A 15 -13.37 0.07 2.01
N MET A 16 -13.30 -0.31 0.72
CA MET A 16 -14.30 -1.18 0.09
C MET A 16 -14.02 -2.67 0.28
N SER A 17 -12.76 -3.08 0.40
CA SER A 17 -12.38 -4.50 0.35
C SER A 17 -11.56 -4.98 1.54
N GLN A 18 -11.26 -4.12 2.52
CA GLN A 18 -10.35 -4.38 3.64
C GLN A 18 -8.94 -4.84 3.23
N HIS A 19 -8.63 -4.86 1.95
CA HIS A 19 -7.28 -5.15 1.47
C HIS A 19 -6.32 -4.03 1.87
N ARG A 20 -5.07 -4.37 1.99
CA ARG A 20 -3.97 -3.45 2.24
C ARG A 20 -3.17 -3.26 0.97
N ILE A 21 -2.70 -2.05 0.75
CA ILE A 21 -1.86 -1.69 -0.39
C ILE A 21 -0.60 -1.05 0.19
N VAL A 22 0.56 -1.64 -0.08
CA VAL A 22 1.83 -0.95 0.13
C VAL A 22 2.15 -0.13 -1.11
N ILE A 23 2.48 1.12 -0.92
CA ILE A 23 2.89 2.04 -1.98
C ILE A 23 4.41 2.17 -1.92
N LEU A 24 5.08 1.78 -2.99
CA LEU A 24 6.50 1.99 -3.16
C LEU A 24 6.72 3.22 -4.05
N LYS A 25 7.63 4.11 -3.66
CA LYS A 25 8.01 5.30 -4.42
C LYS A 25 9.42 5.12 -4.97
N ASP A 26 9.61 5.40 -6.25
CA ASP A 26 10.92 5.54 -6.88
C ASP A 26 11.69 6.67 -6.21
N VAL A 27 12.96 6.45 -5.85
CA VAL A 27 13.77 7.48 -5.17
C VAL A 27 14.19 8.62 -6.10
N ASP A 28 14.22 8.39 -7.40
CA ASP A 28 14.70 9.32 -8.41
C ASP A 28 13.57 9.96 -9.24
N SER A 29 12.32 9.53 -9.06
CA SER A 29 11.18 10.05 -9.82
C SER A 29 9.87 10.00 -9.02
N ASP A 30 8.80 10.58 -9.58
CA ASP A 30 7.48 10.57 -8.95
C ASP A 30 6.61 9.38 -9.41
N ARG A 31 7.25 8.22 -9.67
CA ARG A 31 6.54 6.98 -9.95
C ARG A 31 6.22 6.24 -8.66
N PHE A 32 4.99 5.77 -8.56
CA PHE A 32 4.49 5.01 -7.42
C PHE A 32 4.01 3.63 -7.88
N LEU A 33 4.46 2.60 -7.18
CA LEU A 33 4.06 1.22 -7.44
C LEU A 33 3.17 0.72 -6.29
N PRO A 34 1.87 0.54 -6.53
CA PRO A 34 0.97 -0.08 -5.56
C PRO A 34 1.08 -1.60 -5.62
N ILE A 35 1.19 -2.26 -4.47
CA ILE A 35 1.19 -3.72 -4.36
C ILE A 35 0.16 -4.13 -3.31
N TRP A 36 -0.78 -4.99 -3.69
CA TRP A 36 -1.75 -5.56 -2.78
C TRP A 36 -1.09 -6.59 -1.86
N ILE A 37 -1.33 -6.46 -0.55
CA ILE A 37 -0.75 -7.32 0.47
C ILE A 37 -1.82 -7.75 1.47
N GLY A 38 -1.56 -8.83 2.20
CA GLY A 38 -2.43 -9.28 3.27
C GLY A 38 -2.40 -8.35 4.48
N PRO A 39 -3.45 -8.37 5.32
CA PRO A 39 -3.53 -7.51 6.50
C PRO A 39 -2.42 -7.80 7.52
N TYR A 40 -2.06 -9.06 7.73
CA TYR A 40 -1.01 -9.44 8.67
C TYR A 40 0.39 -9.03 8.21
N GLU A 41 0.64 -9.11 6.90
CA GLU A 41 1.90 -8.66 6.30
C GLU A 41 2.01 -7.13 6.37
N ALA A 42 0.91 -6.42 6.15
CA ALA A 42 0.84 -4.97 6.30
C ALA A 42 1.12 -4.55 7.75
N GLU A 43 0.52 -5.22 8.74
CA GLU A 43 0.79 -4.99 10.15
C GLU A 43 2.26 -5.25 10.49
N ALA A 44 2.84 -6.33 9.95
CA ALA A 44 4.25 -6.64 10.17
C ALA A 44 5.17 -5.56 9.64
N ILE A 45 4.90 -5.00 8.43
CA ILE A 45 5.68 -3.89 7.86
C ILE A 45 5.49 -2.64 8.71
N THR A 46 4.24 -2.28 9.02
CA THR A 46 3.90 -1.08 9.80
C THR A 46 4.56 -1.09 11.18
N ALA A 47 4.50 -2.23 11.90
CA ALA A 47 5.10 -2.36 13.22
C ALA A 47 6.61 -2.07 13.19
N SER A 48 7.30 -2.51 12.13
CA SER A 48 8.73 -2.25 11.97
C SER A 48 9.02 -0.79 11.60
N LEU A 49 8.25 -0.21 10.66
CA LEU A 49 8.43 1.19 10.27
C LEU A 49 8.15 2.17 11.42
N GLN A 50 7.17 1.86 12.26
CA GLN A 50 6.81 2.66 13.44
C GLN A 50 7.64 2.33 14.68
N GLN A 51 8.59 1.39 14.57
CA GLN A 51 9.45 0.94 15.68
C GLN A 51 8.65 0.53 16.93
N ILE A 52 7.52 -0.16 16.71
CA ILE A 52 6.67 -0.64 17.81
C ILE A 52 7.44 -1.69 18.60
N GLU A 53 7.62 -1.42 19.89
CA GLU A 53 8.25 -2.38 20.80
C GLU A 53 7.31 -3.57 21.05
N VAL A 54 7.82 -4.77 20.79
CA VAL A 54 7.11 -6.04 21.04
C VAL A 54 7.85 -6.85 22.09
N SER A 55 7.12 -7.49 23.00
CA SER A 55 7.69 -8.30 24.06
C SER A 55 8.38 -9.58 23.56
N ARG A 56 8.01 -10.07 22.39
CA ARG A 56 8.57 -11.27 21.74
C ARG A 56 8.72 -11.05 20.25
N PRO A 57 9.73 -11.65 19.59
CA PRO A 57 9.94 -11.54 18.16
C PRO A 57 8.70 -11.98 17.36
N LEU A 58 8.28 -11.15 16.41
CA LEU A 58 7.27 -11.49 15.41
C LEU A 58 7.88 -12.43 14.35
N THR A 59 7.07 -12.93 13.42
CA THR A 59 7.50 -13.90 12.39
C THR A 59 8.72 -13.45 11.61
N HIS A 60 8.72 -12.19 11.10
CA HIS A 60 9.85 -11.69 10.32
C HIS A 60 11.06 -11.31 11.19
N ASP A 61 10.86 -10.99 12.47
CA ASP A 61 11.96 -10.83 13.43
C ASP A 61 12.64 -12.16 13.68
N LEU A 62 11.83 -13.23 13.85
CA LEU A 62 12.32 -14.60 14.00
C LEU A 62 13.12 -15.02 12.75
N LEU A 63 12.57 -14.78 11.55
CA LEU A 63 13.26 -15.08 10.30
C LEU A 63 14.62 -14.39 10.24
N ARG A 64 14.67 -13.07 10.48
CA ARG A 64 15.95 -12.32 10.54
C ARG A 64 16.93 -12.90 11.56
N ASN A 65 16.43 -13.24 12.75
CA ASN A 65 17.28 -13.81 13.79
C ASN A 65 17.84 -15.20 13.40
N VAL A 66 17.03 -16.03 12.72
CA VAL A 66 17.48 -17.33 12.20
C VAL A 66 18.55 -17.12 11.13
N LEU A 67 18.34 -16.24 10.16
CA LEU A 67 19.31 -15.91 9.13
C LEU A 67 20.64 -15.46 9.74
N ASN A 68 20.61 -14.52 10.68
CA ASN A 68 21.79 -14.03 11.37
C ASN A 68 22.52 -15.14 12.14
N SER A 69 21.76 -16.02 12.82
CA SER A 69 22.34 -17.13 13.58
C SER A 69 23.03 -18.16 12.68
N LEU A 70 22.59 -18.27 11.42
CA LEU A 70 23.21 -19.13 10.40
C LEU A 70 24.34 -18.44 9.62
N GLY A 71 24.70 -17.20 9.98
CA GLY A 71 25.72 -16.43 9.29
C GLY A 71 25.31 -15.92 7.92
N ALA A 72 23.99 -15.83 7.66
CA ALA A 72 23.46 -15.23 6.45
C ALA A 72 23.25 -13.74 6.66
N GLU A 73 23.72 -12.94 5.70
CA GLU A 73 23.54 -11.50 5.65
C GLU A 73 22.54 -11.15 4.53
N VAL A 74 21.42 -10.53 4.86
CA VAL A 74 20.49 -10.00 3.86
C VAL A 74 21.12 -8.73 3.27
N LEU A 75 21.21 -8.65 1.94
CA LEU A 75 21.86 -7.56 1.23
C LEU A 75 20.85 -6.56 0.64
N ARG A 76 19.79 -7.07 0.05
CA ARG A 76 18.72 -6.30 -0.61
C ARG A 76 17.53 -7.19 -0.90
N VAL A 77 16.43 -6.59 -1.24
CA VAL A 77 15.27 -7.28 -1.82
C VAL A 77 14.96 -6.72 -3.20
N ASN A 78 14.58 -7.59 -4.11
CA ASN A 78 14.28 -7.26 -5.50
C ASN A 78 12.86 -7.72 -5.83
N ILE A 79 12.01 -6.80 -6.32
CA ILE A 79 10.74 -7.14 -6.97
C ILE A 79 11.06 -7.28 -8.46
N THR A 80 11.00 -8.49 -8.97
CA THR A 80 11.63 -8.86 -10.23
C THR A 80 10.67 -8.98 -11.39
N GLU A 81 9.43 -9.39 -11.14
CA GLU A 81 8.49 -9.78 -12.18
C GLU A 81 7.05 -9.49 -11.73
N LEU A 82 6.21 -9.13 -12.69
CA LEU A 82 4.75 -9.16 -12.59
C LEU A 82 4.27 -10.15 -13.67
N ARG A 83 3.50 -11.15 -13.29
CA ARG A 83 2.95 -12.16 -14.18
C ARG A 83 1.59 -12.59 -13.68
N ASP A 84 0.59 -12.55 -14.56
CA ASP A 84 -0.80 -12.92 -14.23
C ASP A 84 -1.30 -12.19 -12.97
N ASP A 85 -1.04 -10.88 -12.88
CA ASP A 85 -1.35 -9.99 -11.76
C ASP A 85 -0.68 -10.37 -10.43
N VAL A 86 0.34 -11.24 -10.46
CA VAL A 86 1.13 -11.66 -9.30
C VAL A 86 2.53 -11.08 -9.37
N PHE A 87 2.91 -10.34 -8.34
CA PHE A 87 4.27 -9.85 -8.17
C PHE A 87 5.17 -10.93 -7.57
N PHE A 88 6.37 -11.05 -8.12
CA PHE A 88 7.42 -11.94 -7.62
C PHE A 88 8.57 -11.13 -7.03
N ALA A 89 9.09 -11.60 -5.92
CA ALA A 89 10.22 -10.98 -5.26
C ALA A 89 11.34 -11.98 -4.95
N ARG A 90 12.55 -11.47 -4.78
CA ARG A 90 13.72 -12.23 -4.37
C ARG A 90 14.43 -11.51 -3.23
N ILE A 91 14.77 -12.28 -2.21
CA ILE A 91 15.64 -11.84 -1.14
C ILE A 91 17.06 -12.22 -1.55
N ILE A 92 17.93 -11.22 -1.66
CA ILE A 92 19.32 -11.42 -1.99
C ILE A 92 20.12 -11.41 -0.69
N MET A 93 20.81 -12.50 -0.44
CA MET A 93 21.60 -12.66 0.79
C MET A 93 22.99 -13.20 0.49
N ARG A 94 23.91 -13.01 1.44
CA ARG A 94 25.26 -13.55 1.40
C ARG A 94 25.42 -14.63 2.46
N VAL A 95 25.89 -15.80 2.06
CA VAL A 95 26.19 -16.93 2.95
C VAL A 95 27.56 -17.47 2.56
N ASN A 96 28.48 -17.55 3.51
CA ASN A 96 29.86 -18.02 3.26
C ASN A 96 30.56 -17.32 2.08
N GLY A 97 30.30 -16.02 1.89
CA GLY A 97 30.89 -15.23 0.82
C GLY A 97 30.21 -15.38 -0.55
N GLN A 98 29.17 -16.21 -0.68
CA GLN A 98 28.42 -16.40 -1.91
C GLN A 98 27.06 -15.69 -1.83
N GLU A 99 26.64 -15.04 -2.91
CA GLU A 99 25.29 -14.50 -3.01
C GLU A 99 24.31 -15.62 -3.38
N LEU A 100 23.18 -15.62 -2.66
CA LEU A 100 22.06 -16.51 -2.89
C LEU A 100 20.80 -15.68 -3.12
N GLU A 101 19.95 -16.17 -4.01
CA GLU A 101 18.64 -15.59 -4.28
C GLU A 101 17.56 -16.53 -3.76
N ILE A 102 16.70 -16.01 -2.88
CA ILE A 102 15.58 -16.77 -2.32
C ILE A 102 14.28 -16.20 -2.87
N ASP A 103 13.47 -17.06 -3.46
CA ASP A 103 12.13 -16.71 -3.91
C ASP A 103 11.24 -16.34 -2.74
N SER A 104 10.42 -15.30 -2.91
CA SER A 104 9.61 -14.76 -1.83
C SER A 104 8.41 -13.99 -2.38
N ARG A 105 7.35 -13.90 -1.58
CA ARG A 105 6.30 -12.93 -1.86
C ARG A 105 6.83 -11.51 -1.62
N PRO A 106 6.39 -10.49 -2.39
CA PRO A 106 6.78 -9.11 -2.15
C PRO A 106 6.57 -8.64 -0.72
N SER A 107 5.43 -8.97 -0.12
CA SER A 107 5.10 -8.58 1.26
C SER A 107 6.09 -9.10 2.30
N ASP A 108 6.55 -10.37 2.16
CA ASP A 108 7.53 -10.98 3.06
C ASP A 108 8.91 -10.36 2.86
N ALA A 109 9.31 -10.15 1.60
CA ALA A 109 10.56 -9.49 1.26
C ALA A 109 10.61 -8.06 1.84
N LEU A 110 9.52 -7.28 1.68
CA LEU A 110 9.40 -5.94 2.25
C LEU A 110 9.44 -5.96 3.78
N ALA A 111 8.70 -6.87 4.43
CA ALA A 111 8.70 -7.00 5.88
C ALA A 111 10.08 -7.38 6.45
N LEU A 112 10.87 -8.15 5.68
CA LEU A 112 12.25 -8.47 6.04
C LEU A 112 13.20 -7.29 5.77
N SER A 113 13.05 -6.58 4.63
CA SER A 113 13.91 -5.46 4.25
C SER A 113 13.89 -4.33 5.29
N VAL A 114 12.70 -3.95 5.77
CA VAL A 114 12.55 -2.90 6.80
C VAL A 114 13.21 -3.29 8.13
N ARG A 115 13.25 -4.58 8.47
CA ARG A 115 13.89 -5.10 9.68
C ARG A 115 15.40 -5.25 9.54
N ALA A 116 15.85 -5.61 8.35
CA ALA A 116 17.27 -5.76 8.05
C ALA A 116 17.92 -4.41 7.66
N HIS A 117 17.12 -3.36 7.45
CA HIS A 117 17.56 -2.03 6.99
C HIS A 117 18.35 -2.10 5.68
N VAL A 118 17.82 -2.87 4.73
CA VAL A 118 18.44 -3.07 3.42
C VAL A 118 17.59 -2.44 2.31
N PRO A 119 18.21 -2.04 1.18
CA PRO A 119 17.52 -1.39 0.08
C PRO A 119 16.53 -2.33 -0.62
N ILE A 120 15.52 -1.71 -1.21
CA ILE A 120 14.48 -2.34 -2.01
C ILE A 120 14.66 -1.89 -3.45
N TYR A 121 14.62 -2.84 -4.38
CA TYR A 121 14.70 -2.59 -5.80
C TYR A 121 13.51 -3.19 -6.53
N VAL A 122 13.06 -2.53 -7.58
CA VAL A 122 12.04 -3.01 -8.51
C VAL A 122 12.63 -3.05 -9.91
N SER A 123 12.33 -4.10 -10.68
CA SER A 123 12.76 -4.14 -12.06
C SER A 123 12.09 -3.04 -12.88
N GLU A 124 12.82 -2.45 -13.82
CA GLU A 124 12.27 -1.42 -14.72
C GLU A 124 11.02 -1.91 -15.47
N GLY A 125 10.98 -3.21 -15.85
CA GLY A 125 9.80 -3.79 -16.51
C GLY A 125 8.55 -3.73 -15.63
N VAL A 126 8.66 -4.07 -14.34
CA VAL A 126 7.56 -3.97 -13.39
C VAL A 126 7.14 -2.51 -13.17
N MET A 127 8.11 -1.59 -13.08
CA MET A 127 7.81 -0.17 -12.95
C MET A 127 7.10 0.39 -14.19
N GLN A 128 7.45 -0.05 -15.39
CA GLN A 128 6.78 0.38 -16.64
C GLN A 128 5.36 -0.19 -16.76
N GLU A 129 5.13 -1.40 -16.27
CA GLU A 129 3.86 -2.10 -16.39
C GLU A 129 2.85 -1.67 -15.32
N ALA A 130 3.30 -1.46 -14.08
CA ALA A 130 2.40 -1.32 -12.94
C ALA A 130 2.57 -0.03 -12.12
N ALA A 131 3.60 0.79 -12.36
CA ALA A 131 3.74 2.05 -11.66
C ALA A 131 2.89 3.14 -12.32
N SER A 132 2.38 4.05 -11.49
CA SER A 132 1.69 5.28 -11.91
C SER A 132 2.45 6.52 -11.45
N VAL A 133 2.33 7.59 -12.20
CA VAL A 133 2.69 8.94 -11.76
C VAL A 133 1.38 9.57 -11.27
N PRO A 134 1.35 10.25 -10.11
CA PRO A 134 0.18 11.00 -9.72
C PRO A 134 -0.08 12.04 -10.81
N GLU A 135 -1.26 12.04 -11.37
CA GLU A 135 -1.72 13.17 -12.18
C GLU A 135 -1.77 14.35 -11.23
N ASP A 136 -0.97 15.39 -11.51
CA ASP A 136 -1.01 16.63 -10.75
C ASP A 136 -2.46 17.11 -10.72
N GLU A 137 -2.87 17.71 -9.59
CA GLU A 137 -4.22 18.22 -9.27
C GLU A 137 -4.76 19.27 -10.28
N LEU A 138 -4.32 19.23 -11.55
CA LEU A 138 -4.75 20.15 -12.60
C LEU A 138 -6.13 19.80 -13.19
N GLU A 139 -6.74 18.67 -12.83
CA GLU A 139 -8.11 18.33 -13.24
C GLU A 139 -9.16 18.56 -12.14
N SER A 140 -8.79 19.15 -11.00
CA SER A 140 -9.77 19.50 -9.96
C SER A 140 -10.75 20.60 -10.42
N ASP A 141 -10.40 21.40 -11.41
CA ASP A 141 -11.27 22.48 -11.91
C ASP A 141 -12.37 21.97 -12.86
N GLU A 142 -12.12 20.93 -13.67
CA GLU A 142 -13.17 20.36 -14.54
C GLU A 142 -14.16 19.45 -13.78
N LEU A 143 -13.70 18.82 -12.69
CA LEU A 143 -14.58 18.04 -11.80
C LEU A 143 -15.39 18.94 -10.87
N SER A 144 -14.94 20.16 -10.57
CA SER A 144 -15.70 21.14 -9.79
C SER A 144 -16.88 21.70 -10.58
N GLU A 145 -16.71 22.00 -11.87
CA GLU A 145 -17.81 22.48 -12.72
C GLU A 145 -18.90 21.41 -12.91
N GLN A 146 -18.54 20.15 -13.10
CA GLN A 146 -19.52 19.04 -13.18
C GLN A 146 -20.17 18.70 -11.84
N SER A 147 -19.51 18.98 -10.72
CA SER A 147 -20.10 18.79 -9.39
C SER A 147 -21.07 19.92 -9.05
N ASP A 148 -20.84 21.14 -9.49
CA ASP A 148 -21.73 22.27 -9.27
C ASP A 148 -23.04 22.14 -10.08
N GLU A 149 -22.98 21.69 -11.34
CA GLU A 149 -24.19 21.38 -12.12
C GLU A 149 -25.03 20.23 -11.48
N ARG A 150 -24.39 19.23 -10.91
CA ARG A 150 -25.07 18.16 -10.17
C ARG A 150 -25.66 18.62 -8.85
N LEU A 151 -24.97 19.53 -8.16
CA LEU A 151 -25.45 20.13 -6.91
C LEU A 151 -26.66 21.03 -7.15
N ASP A 152 -26.71 21.75 -8.26
CA ASP A 152 -27.88 22.59 -8.61
C ASP A 152 -29.11 21.75 -8.92
N VAL A 153 -28.97 20.63 -9.63
CA VAL A 153 -30.08 19.67 -9.85
C VAL A 153 -30.56 19.05 -8.52
N TYR A 154 -29.64 18.84 -7.58
CA TYR A 154 -29.99 18.32 -6.24
C TYR A 154 -30.70 19.37 -5.37
N LYS A 155 -30.30 20.65 -5.48
CA LYS A 155 -30.99 21.77 -4.80
C LYS A 155 -32.43 21.94 -5.32
N ASP A 156 -32.60 21.95 -6.62
CA ASP A 156 -33.94 22.04 -7.26
C ASP A 156 -34.83 20.86 -6.84
N PHE A 157 -34.26 19.67 -6.70
CA PHE A 157 -34.99 18.50 -6.19
C PHE A 157 -35.41 18.63 -4.74
N VAL A 158 -34.50 19.09 -3.87
CA VAL A 158 -34.77 19.30 -2.43
C VAL A 158 -35.79 20.43 -2.22
N GLU A 159 -35.71 21.52 -2.99
CA GLU A 159 -36.66 22.61 -2.95
C GLU A 159 -38.06 22.21 -3.51
N SER A 160 -38.11 21.19 -4.39
CA SER A 160 -39.39 20.63 -4.88
C SER A 160 -40.07 19.67 -3.89
N LEU A 161 -39.36 19.25 -2.84
CA LEU A 161 -39.94 18.49 -1.74
C LEU A 161 -40.55 19.46 -0.75
N ASP A 162 -41.86 19.65 -0.85
CA ASP A 162 -42.63 20.47 0.09
C ASP A 162 -42.59 19.83 1.48
N LEU A 163 -41.70 20.30 2.35
CA LEU A 163 -41.51 19.77 3.68
C LEU A 163 -42.54 20.29 4.72
N ASP A 164 -43.49 21.15 4.27
CA ASP A 164 -44.52 21.70 5.16
C ASP A 164 -45.64 20.69 5.50
N ASP A 165 -45.71 19.54 4.78
CA ASP A 165 -46.71 18.52 5.09
C ASP A 165 -46.31 17.47 6.15
N MET A 166 -45.11 17.56 6.74
CA MET A 166 -44.64 16.59 7.74
C MET A 166 -44.81 17.00 9.22
N GLU A 167 -45.25 18.23 9.52
CA GLU A 167 -45.38 18.70 10.89
C GLU A 167 -46.78 18.59 11.52
N THR A 168 -47.76 18.01 10.83
CA THR A 168 -49.12 17.94 11.38
C THR A 168 -49.67 16.52 11.61
N SER A 169 -48.84 15.59 12.04
CA SER A 169 -49.31 14.26 12.48
C SER A 169 -48.68 13.82 13.79
N GLY A 170 -48.84 14.61 14.81
CA GLY A 170 -48.35 14.30 16.18
C GLY A 170 -49.13 15.04 17.24
N GLY A 171 -50.45 14.88 17.25
CA GLY A 171 -51.32 15.40 18.30
C GLY A 171 -52.43 14.41 18.64
N ASP A 172 -52.49 14.11 19.92
CA ASP A 172 -53.59 13.54 20.67
C ASP A 172 -53.86 12.03 20.62
N ALA A 173 -53.48 11.39 21.69
CA ALA A 173 -54.31 10.41 22.37
C ALA A 173 -53.93 10.42 23.86
N GLU A 174 -54.66 11.22 24.64
CA GLU A 174 -54.96 10.97 26.05
C GLU A 174 -55.91 9.77 26.15
N GLU A 175 -55.65 8.83 27.00
CA GLU A 175 -56.38 8.27 28.15
C GLU A 175 -55.73 6.92 28.56
#